data_a2729049899d8de84e57fda2e1c805cf
#
_entry.id   a2729049899d8de84e57fda2e1c805cf
#
_cell.length_a   1.000
_cell.length_b   1.000
_cell.length_c   1.000
_cell.angle_alpha   90.00
_cell.angle_beta   90.00
_cell.angle_gamma   90.00
#
_symmetry.space_group_name_H-M   'P 1'
#
loop_
_entity.id
_entity.type
_entity.pdbx_description
1 polymer ?
#
loop_
_entity_poly.entity_id
_entity_poly.type
_entity_poly.pdbx_seq_one_letter_code
_entity_poly.pdbx_strand_id
1 'polypeptide(L)'
;FDRLRCGSSEFGSASLRLFVRPVGAIRQTTEVAGRCRTCETTVENEIVFYKIQKFTTMQIVEIHAREILDSRGNPTIEVEVRTVSGAFGRAAVPSGASTGEHEALELRDGDKSRYSGKGVEKAVENVNNIIAPAIVGMSVTDQVGIDKTMIALDGTPTKSKLGANAILGVSLAVARAAADYFGLPL
;
A
#
# COMPACT_ATOMS: atom_id res chain seq x y z
N PHE A 1 -31.23 49.04 -11.95
CA PHE A 1 -31.53 49.44 -10.57
C PHE A 1 -32.00 48.17 -9.86
N ASP A 2 -31.16 47.51 -9.14
CA ASP A 2 -31.44 47.11 -7.77
C ASP A 2 -30.20 46.47 -7.17
N ARG A 3 -29.79 47.04 -6.05
CA ARG A 3 -28.65 46.62 -5.25
C ARG A 3 -29.01 45.36 -4.49
N LEU A 4 -28.28 44.25 -4.72
CA LEU A 4 -28.27 43.15 -3.78
C LEU A 4 -27.22 43.45 -2.68
N ARG A 5 -27.70 43.79 -1.48
CA ARG A 5 -26.97 43.90 -0.24
C ARG A 5 -26.55 42.47 0.20
N CYS A 6 -25.28 42.28 0.45
CA CYS A 6 -24.80 41.18 1.22
C CYS A 6 -25.07 41.43 2.70
N GLY A 7 -26.03 40.73 3.27
CA GLY A 7 -26.38 40.79 4.69
C GLY A 7 -25.66 39.68 5.46
N SER A 8 -24.88 40.11 6.44
CA SER A 8 -24.37 39.26 7.50
C SER A 8 -25.50 38.86 8.46
N SER A 9 -25.63 37.56 8.77
CA SER A 9 -25.81 37.00 10.11
C SER A 9 -26.47 35.62 10.10
N GLU A 10 -26.02 34.87 11.07
CA GLU A 10 -26.60 33.67 11.69
C GLU A 10 -26.11 32.31 11.23
N PHE A 11 -25.18 31.80 12.03
CA PHE A 11 -24.81 30.41 12.12
C PHE A 11 -25.96 29.56 12.65
N GLY A 12 -26.61 28.81 11.79
CA GLY A 12 -27.53 27.73 12.14
C GLY A 12 -26.83 26.37 11.94
N SER A 13 -26.79 25.60 13.02
CA SER A 13 -26.32 24.23 13.08
C SER A 13 -27.00 23.37 12.00
N ALA A 14 -26.33 23.07 10.89
CA ALA A 14 -26.79 22.12 9.89
C ALA A 14 -26.01 20.82 10.02
N SER A 15 -26.71 19.81 10.55
CA SER A 15 -26.28 18.42 10.60
C SER A 15 -26.00 17.90 9.17
N LEU A 16 -24.73 17.67 8.86
CA LEU A 16 -24.29 17.12 7.57
C LEU A 16 -24.59 15.63 7.53
N ARG A 17 -25.72 15.25 6.94
CA ARG A 17 -25.97 13.84 6.55
C ARG A 17 -25.25 13.56 5.24
N LEU A 18 -24.22 12.72 5.32
CA LEU A 18 -23.48 12.23 4.18
C LEU A 18 -24.39 11.32 3.34
N PHE A 19 -24.87 11.82 2.21
CA PHE A 19 -25.57 11.02 1.19
C PHE A 19 -24.55 10.60 0.13
N VAL A 20 -24.11 9.36 0.18
CA VAL A 20 -23.29 8.74 -0.89
C VAL A 20 -24.21 8.52 -2.11
N ARG A 21 -24.02 9.27 -3.17
CA ARG A 21 -24.64 8.99 -4.48
C ARG A 21 -23.68 8.21 -5.37
N PRO A 22 -24.17 7.20 -6.12
CA PRO A 22 -23.31 6.43 -7.01
C PRO A 22 -22.86 7.27 -8.22
N VAL A 23 -21.64 7.00 -8.67
CA VAL A 23 -20.96 7.60 -9.81
C VAL A 23 -21.73 7.24 -11.09
N GLY A 24 -22.26 8.26 -11.76
CA GLY A 24 -22.87 8.12 -13.07
C GLY A 24 -23.27 9.48 -13.66
N ALA A 25 -22.70 9.78 -14.83
CA ALA A 25 -23.05 10.86 -15.76
C ALA A 25 -22.52 12.27 -15.43
N ILE A 26 -21.32 12.56 -15.90
CA ILE A 26 -20.83 13.93 -16.12
C ILE A 26 -21.50 14.43 -17.41
N ARG A 27 -22.49 15.31 -17.30
CA ARG A 27 -22.89 16.19 -18.40
C ARG A 27 -22.00 17.42 -18.36
N GLN A 28 -21.21 17.61 -19.42
CA GLN A 28 -20.51 18.86 -19.66
C GLN A 28 -21.55 19.91 -20.08
N THR A 29 -21.78 20.89 -19.21
CA THR A 29 -22.37 22.16 -19.60
C THR A 29 -21.28 23.21 -19.53
N THR A 30 -20.80 23.65 -20.71
CA THR A 30 -19.95 24.81 -20.82
C THR A 30 -20.82 26.05 -20.63
N GLU A 31 -20.90 26.56 -19.41
CA GLU A 31 -21.38 27.93 -19.16
C GLU A 31 -20.17 28.80 -18.80
N VAL A 32 -20.03 29.87 -19.58
CA VAL A 32 -19.01 30.91 -19.38
C VAL A 32 -19.40 31.69 -18.13
N ALA A 33 -18.88 31.29 -16.98
CA ALA A 33 -19.03 32.04 -15.75
C ALA A 33 -17.87 33.06 -15.61
N GLY A 34 -18.22 34.31 -15.41
CA GLY A 34 -17.28 35.41 -15.18
C GLY A 34 -16.35 35.12 -14.01
N ARG A 35 -15.07 35.44 -14.17
CA ARG A 35 -14.02 35.23 -13.16
C ARG A 35 -14.35 35.93 -11.84
N CYS A 36 -14.77 35.18 -10.86
CA CYS A 36 -14.84 35.64 -9.47
C CYS A 36 -13.59 35.13 -8.74
N ARG A 37 -12.73 36.05 -8.26
CA ARG A 37 -11.48 35.71 -7.56
C ARG A 37 -11.69 34.86 -6.31
N THR A 38 -12.88 34.84 -5.74
CA THR A 38 -13.24 34.01 -4.59
C THR A 38 -13.55 32.56 -4.95
N CYS A 39 -13.98 32.27 -6.21
CA CYS A 39 -14.25 30.91 -6.67
C CYS A 39 -12.97 30.15 -7.03
N GLU A 40 -11.92 30.81 -7.52
CA GLU A 40 -10.65 30.16 -7.85
C GLU A 40 -9.95 29.60 -6.60
N THR A 41 -9.98 30.36 -5.48
CA THR A 41 -9.36 29.90 -4.22
C THR A 41 -10.09 28.69 -3.60
N THR A 42 -11.40 28.58 -3.79
CA THR A 42 -12.17 27.46 -3.24
C THR A 42 -11.91 26.16 -3.98
N VAL A 43 -11.83 26.21 -5.31
CA VAL A 43 -11.56 25.04 -6.15
C VAL A 43 -10.12 24.54 -5.96
N GLU A 44 -9.16 25.45 -5.85
CA GLU A 44 -7.77 25.06 -5.55
C GLU A 44 -7.63 24.39 -4.18
N ASN A 45 -8.31 24.89 -3.16
CA ASN A 45 -8.31 24.31 -1.82
C ASN A 45 -9.01 22.94 -1.79
N GLU A 46 -10.09 22.73 -2.52
CA GLU A 46 -10.73 21.42 -2.65
C GLU A 46 -9.85 20.41 -3.38
N ILE A 47 -9.17 20.83 -4.45
CA ILE A 47 -8.24 19.97 -5.20
C ILE A 47 -7.03 19.59 -4.33
N VAL A 48 -6.49 20.53 -3.57
CA VAL A 48 -5.38 20.28 -2.63
C VAL A 48 -5.83 19.34 -1.52
N PHE A 49 -7.00 19.57 -0.92
CA PHE A 49 -7.57 18.70 0.12
C PHE A 49 -7.84 17.28 -0.39
N TYR A 50 -8.40 17.14 -1.59
CA TYR A 50 -8.63 15.84 -2.24
C TYR A 50 -7.31 15.12 -2.53
N LYS A 51 -6.29 15.82 -3.02
CA LYS A 51 -4.95 15.25 -3.23
C LYS A 51 -4.32 14.79 -1.91
N ILE A 52 -4.41 15.60 -0.85
CA ILE A 52 -3.88 15.24 0.48
C ILE A 52 -4.61 14.01 1.03
N GLN A 53 -5.95 13.95 0.97
CA GLN A 53 -6.71 12.78 1.40
C GLN A 53 -6.33 11.52 0.62
N LYS A 54 -6.20 11.61 -0.71
CA LYS A 54 -5.83 10.49 -1.55
C LYS A 54 -4.41 9.98 -1.22
N PHE A 55 -3.48 10.88 -0.92
CA PHE A 55 -2.12 10.51 -0.51
C PHE A 55 -2.11 9.78 0.84
N THR A 56 -2.94 10.20 1.78
CA THR A 56 -3.04 9.58 3.11
C THR A 56 -3.69 8.19 3.05
N THR A 57 -4.68 7.99 2.17
CA THR A 57 -5.41 6.72 2.07
C THR A 57 -4.60 5.58 1.45
N MET A 58 -3.53 5.88 0.69
CA MET A 58 -2.65 4.89 0.07
C MET A 58 -1.52 4.40 1.00
N GLN A 59 -1.41 4.95 2.21
CA GLN A 59 -0.33 4.58 3.12
C GLN A 59 -0.54 3.18 3.68
N ILE A 60 0.55 2.44 3.79
CA ILE A 60 0.63 1.15 4.46
C ILE A 60 0.48 1.38 5.97
N VAL A 61 -0.47 0.71 6.60
CA VAL A 61 -0.68 0.76 8.05
C VAL A 61 -0.23 -0.51 8.75
N GLU A 62 -0.26 -1.64 8.04
CA GLU A 62 0.08 -2.92 8.62
C GLU A 62 0.74 -3.82 7.58
N ILE A 63 1.77 -4.53 8.02
CA ILE A 63 2.42 -5.62 7.31
C ILE A 63 2.56 -6.77 8.27
N HIS A 64 2.08 -7.94 7.87
CA HIS A 64 2.18 -9.14 8.67
C HIS A 64 2.62 -10.32 7.81
N ALA A 65 3.65 -11.02 8.27
CA ALA A 65 4.14 -12.24 7.63
C ALA A 65 3.87 -13.45 8.52
N ARG A 66 3.62 -14.57 7.86
CA ARG A 66 3.48 -15.89 8.52
C ARG A 66 4.11 -16.99 7.69
N GLU A 67 4.45 -18.10 8.34
CA GLU A 67 4.81 -19.33 7.67
C GLU A 67 3.55 -20.08 7.26
N ILE A 68 3.51 -20.56 6.02
CA ILE A 68 2.48 -21.43 5.47
C ILE A 68 3.13 -22.66 4.83
N LEU A 69 2.36 -23.67 4.47
CA LEU A 69 2.85 -24.82 3.73
C LEU A 69 2.49 -24.74 2.25
N ASP A 70 3.45 -25.08 1.39
CA ASP A 70 3.20 -25.24 -0.05
C ASP A 70 2.45 -26.54 -0.35
N SER A 71 2.10 -26.77 -1.62
CA SER A 71 1.39 -27.98 -2.06
C SER A 71 2.17 -29.28 -1.84
N ARG A 72 3.47 -29.21 -1.57
CA ARG A 72 4.37 -30.33 -1.26
C ARG A 72 4.60 -30.51 0.24
N GLY A 73 3.98 -29.67 1.08
CA GLY A 73 4.17 -29.66 2.53
C GLY A 73 5.47 -29.02 2.99
N ASN A 74 6.17 -28.24 2.13
CA ASN A 74 7.33 -27.48 2.56
C ASN A 74 6.90 -26.09 3.04
N PRO A 75 7.55 -25.57 4.12
CA PRO A 75 7.30 -24.22 4.59
C PRO A 75 7.63 -23.16 3.54
N THR A 76 6.79 -22.14 3.45
CA THR A 76 7.03 -20.92 2.69
C THR A 76 6.46 -19.72 3.43
N ILE A 77 6.83 -18.51 3.00
CA ILE A 77 6.37 -17.27 3.62
C ILE A 77 5.14 -16.72 2.87
N GLU A 78 4.15 -16.28 3.63
CA GLU A 78 3.03 -15.48 3.15
C GLU A 78 3.07 -14.13 3.85
N VAL A 79 2.86 -13.05 3.09
CA VAL A 79 2.84 -11.67 3.59
C VAL A 79 1.51 -11.02 3.26
N GLU A 80 0.96 -10.30 4.23
CA GLU A 80 -0.23 -9.47 4.09
C GLU A 80 0.14 -8.00 4.29
N VAL A 81 -0.47 -7.14 3.50
CA VAL A 81 -0.32 -5.67 3.56
C VAL A 81 -1.71 -5.04 3.60
N ARG A 82 -1.91 -4.09 4.52
CA ARG A 82 -3.14 -3.29 4.64
C ARG A 82 -2.82 -1.81 4.52
N THR A 83 -3.72 -1.08 3.90
CA THR A 83 -3.62 0.38 3.75
C THR A 83 -4.63 1.11 4.63
N VAL A 84 -4.45 2.42 4.80
CA VAL A 84 -5.42 3.30 5.49
C VAL A 84 -6.82 3.21 4.88
N SER A 85 -6.92 3.07 3.54
CA SER A 85 -8.20 2.91 2.84
C SER A 85 -8.89 1.56 3.06
N GLY A 86 -8.20 0.60 3.68
CA GLY A 86 -8.67 -0.78 3.81
C GLY A 86 -8.30 -1.67 2.62
N ALA A 87 -7.61 -1.15 1.61
CA ALA A 87 -7.09 -1.99 0.52
C ALA A 87 -6.13 -3.04 1.06
N PHE A 88 -6.22 -4.25 0.52
CA PHE A 88 -5.56 -5.43 1.04
C PHE A 88 -4.78 -6.17 -0.05
N GLY A 89 -3.55 -6.54 0.25
CA GLY A 89 -2.74 -7.39 -0.61
C GLY A 89 -2.13 -8.54 0.16
N ARG A 90 -2.20 -9.75 -0.39
CA ARG A 90 -1.61 -10.96 0.18
C ARG A 90 -0.80 -11.71 -0.87
N ALA A 91 0.40 -12.11 -0.52
CA ALA A 91 1.28 -12.86 -1.41
C ALA A 91 1.99 -14.00 -0.69
N ALA A 92 1.93 -15.18 -1.24
CA ALA A 92 2.76 -16.31 -0.87
C ALA A 92 3.93 -16.41 -1.86
N VAL A 93 5.12 -16.67 -1.33
CA VAL A 93 6.33 -16.76 -2.16
C VAL A 93 6.56 -18.21 -2.56
N PRO A 94 6.58 -18.52 -3.88
CA PRO A 94 6.87 -19.87 -4.31
C PRO A 94 8.36 -20.21 -4.05
N SER A 95 8.60 -21.40 -3.56
CA SER A 95 9.95 -21.94 -3.39
C SER A 95 10.48 -22.47 -4.73
N GLY A 96 11.65 -22.00 -5.15
CA GLY A 96 12.35 -22.51 -6.33
C GLY A 96 12.83 -23.96 -6.15
N ALA A 97 12.76 -24.76 -7.22
CA ALA A 97 13.23 -26.14 -7.19
C ALA A 97 14.74 -26.25 -7.55
N SER A 98 15.29 -25.27 -8.25
CA SER A 98 16.70 -25.18 -8.63
C SER A 98 17.26 -23.83 -8.19
N THR A 99 18.53 -23.83 -7.80
CA THR A 99 19.26 -22.61 -7.45
C THR A 99 20.37 -22.38 -8.45
N GLY A 100 20.40 -21.19 -9.05
CA GLY A 100 21.50 -20.72 -9.89
C GLY A 100 22.60 -20.07 -9.04
N GLU A 101 23.82 -20.07 -9.54
CA GLU A 101 25.00 -19.50 -8.86
C GLU A 101 24.83 -17.99 -8.53
N HIS A 102 24.03 -17.28 -9.34
CA HIS A 102 23.80 -15.84 -9.21
C HIS A 102 22.40 -15.48 -8.65
N GLU A 103 21.64 -16.48 -8.18
CA GLU A 103 20.31 -16.21 -7.61
C GLU A 103 20.41 -15.59 -6.21
N ALA A 104 19.40 -14.80 -5.88
CA ALA A 104 19.24 -14.28 -4.53
C ALA A 104 18.91 -15.43 -3.56
N LEU A 105 19.43 -15.34 -2.33
CA LEU A 105 19.32 -16.39 -1.34
C LEU A 105 17.92 -16.48 -0.74
N GLU A 106 17.27 -17.63 -0.86
CA GLU A 106 16.11 -17.97 -0.07
C GLU A 106 16.54 -18.28 1.38
N LEU A 107 16.10 -17.45 2.34
CA LEU A 107 16.49 -17.65 3.74
C LEU A 107 15.70 -18.81 4.34
N ARG A 108 16.43 -19.82 4.83
CA ARG A 108 15.90 -20.98 5.53
C ARG A 108 16.50 -21.05 6.94
N ASP A 109 15.76 -21.61 7.90
CA ASP A 109 16.17 -21.65 9.30
C ASP A 109 17.35 -22.58 9.55
N GLY A 110 17.44 -23.68 8.77
CA GLY A 110 18.50 -24.68 8.90
C GLY A 110 18.35 -25.62 10.09
N ASP A 111 17.31 -25.44 10.91
CA ASP A 111 17.01 -26.32 12.04
C ASP A 111 16.42 -27.65 11.57
N LYS A 112 17.20 -28.71 11.65
CA LYS A 112 16.81 -30.05 11.21
C LYS A 112 15.65 -30.66 12.02
N SER A 113 15.39 -30.18 13.23
CA SER A 113 14.28 -30.64 14.06
C SER A 113 12.93 -30.20 13.51
N ARG A 114 12.91 -29.10 12.71
CA ARG A 114 11.71 -28.52 12.14
C ARG A 114 11.78 -28.55 10.61
N TYR A 115 10.83 -29.25 9.99
CA TYR A 115 10.75 -29.42 8.52
C TYR A 115 12.09 -29.81 7.84
N SER A 116 12.93 -30.59 8.51
CA SER A 116 14.25 -30.99 8.02
C SER A 116 15.16 -29.80 7.61
N GLY A 117 15.05 -28.68 8.31
CA GLY A 117 15.84 -27.46 8.07
C GLY A 117 15.21 -26.50 7.08
N LYS A 118 14.02 -26.78 6.55
CA LYS A 118 13.34 -25.95 5.54
C LYS A 118 12.44 -24.87 6.13
N GLY A 119 12.36 -24.69 7.46
CA GLY A 119 11.57 -23.64 8.10
C GLY A 119 11.94 -22.24 7.58
N VAL A 120 11.02 -21.29 7.71
CA VAL A 120 11.18 -19.88 7.27
C VAL A 120 10.88 -18.88 8.37
N GLU A 121 10.95 -19.28 9.64
CA GLU A 121 10.67 -18.40 10.79
C GLU A 121 11.58 -17.17 10.79
N LYS A 122 12.88 -17.32 10.51
CA LYS A 122 13.81 -16.19 10.41
C LYS A 122 13.39 -15.18 9.34
N ALA A 123 12.89 -15.64 8.19
CA ALA A 123 12.39 -14.76 7.15
C ALA A 123 11.11 -14.04 7.60
N VAL A 124 10.20 -14.74 8.30
CA VAL A 124 9.00 -14.16 8.89
C VAL A 124 9.36 -13.09 9.95
N GLU A 125 10.29 -13.38 10.83
CA GLU A 125 10.80 -12.41 11.81
C GLU A 125 11.43 -11.18 11.16
N ASN A 126 12.21 -11.37 10.09
CA ASN A 126 12.80 -10.27 9.33
C ASN A 126 11.73 -9.36 8.72
N VAL A 127 10.63 -9.91 8.20
CA VAL A 127 9.51 -9.09 7.70
C VAL A 127 8.85 -8.34 8.84
N ASN A 128 8.47 -9.01 9.92
CA ASN A 128 7.67 -8.41 10.98
C ASN A 128 8.48 -7.40 11.81
N ASN A 129 9.78 -7.66 12.06
CA ASN A 129 10.59 -6.87 12.99
C ASN A 129 11.52 -5.87 12.32
N ILE A 130 11.88 -6.07 11.03
CA ILE A 130 12.86 -5.22 10.33
C ILE A 130 12.22 -4.49 9.16
N ILE A 131 11.55 -5.21 8.24
CA ILE A 131 11.00 -4.63 7.02
C ILE A 131 9.73 -3.82 7.33
N ALA A 132 8.78 -4.38 8.07
CA ALA A 132 7.52 -3.73 8.37
C ALA A 132 7.69 -2.35 9.03
N PRO A 133 8.51 -2.17 10.10
CA PRO A 133 8.72 -0.86 10.69
C PRO A 133 9.35 0.17 9.74
N ALA A 134 10.11 -0.28 8.75
CA ALA A 134 10.79 0.61 7.81
C ALA A 134 9.91 1.13 6.68
N ILE A 135 8.85 0.38 6.31
CA ILE A 135 8.00 0.71 5.17
C ILE A 135 6.55 1.07 5.54
N VAL A 136 6.11 0.81 6.78
CA VAL A 136 4.84 1.35 7.30
C VAL A 136 4.85 2.88 7.20
N GLY A 137 3.76 3.45 6.68
CA GLY A 137 3.64 4.88 6.37
C GLY A 137 4.02 5.24 4.94
N MET A 138 4.71 4.37 4.19
CA MET A 138 4.98 4.58 2.76
C MET A 138 3.70 4.35 1.94
N SER A 139 3.64 4.94 0.75
CA SER A 139 2.53 4.73 -0.18
C SER A 139 2.68 3.40 -0.92
N VAL A 140 1.62 2.58 -1.00
CA VAL A 140 1.61 1.33 -1.79
C VAL A 140 1.85 1.55 -3.28
N THR A 141 1.69 2.79 -3.77
CA THR A 141 1.93 3.12 -5.19
C THR A 141 3.39 3.43 -5.49
N ASP A 142 4.22 3.62 -4.47
CA ASP A 142 5.66 3.81 -4.63
C ASP A 142 6.42 2.48 -4.52
N GLN A 143 6.10 1.55 -5.43
CA GLN A 143 6.73 0.24 -5.49
C GLN A 143 8.26 0.33 -5.54
N VAL A 144 8.78 1.23 -6.38
CA VAL A 144 10.22 1.39 -6.57
C VAL A 144 10.90 1.89 -5.29
N GLY A 145 10.28 2.84 -4.59
CA GLY A 145 10.79 3.36 -3.31
C GLY A 145 10.82 2.28 -2.23
N ILE A 146 9.74 1.48 -2.13
CA ILE A 146 9.63 0.37 -1.19
C ILE A 146 10.70 -0.70 -1.48
N ASP A 147 10.82 -1.13 -2.74
CA ASP A 147 11.80 -2.15 -3.12
C ASP A 147 13.25 -1.68 -2.86
N LYS A 148 13.58 -0.44 -3.20
CA LYS A 148 14.89 0.16 -2.90
C LYS A 148 15.16 0.23 -1.40
N THR A 149 14.16 0.56 -0.60
CA THR A 149 14.29 0.60 0.86
C THR A 149 14.61 -0.79 1.41
N MET A 150 13.91 -1.84 0.97
CA MET A 150 14.17 -3.21 1.39
C MET A 150 15.55 -3.70 0.96
N ILE A 151 15.97 -3.39 -0.27
CA ILE A 151 17.30 -3.75 -0.78
C ILE A 151 18.40 -3.03 0.02
N ALA A 152 18.20 -1.75 0.38
CA ALA A 152 19.15 -0.99 1.20
C ALA A 152 19.23 -1.53 2.64
N LEU A 153 18.12 -1.99 3.23
CA LEU A 153 18.10 -2.64 4.55
C LEU A 153 18.87 -3.96 4.57
N ASP A 154 18.76 -4.74 3.50
CA ASP A 154 19.54 -5.97 3.34
C ASP A 154 21.03 -5.65 3.17
N GLY A 155 21.38 -4.76 2.26
CA GLY A 155 22.74 -4.29 1.99
C GLY A 155 23.67 -5.35 1.38
N THR A 156 23.17 -6.54 1.03
CA THR A 156 23.97 -7.62 0.43
C THR A 156 23.58 -7.86 -1.04
N PRO A 157 24.53 -8.21 -1.92
CA PRO A 157 24.23 -8.50 -3.33
C PRO A 157 23.22 -9.63 -3.50
N THR A 158 23.32 -10.68 -2.68
CA THR A 158 22.50 -11.90 -2.74
C THR A 158 21.30 -11.90 -1.83
N LYS A 159 21.01 -10.77 -1.14
CA LYS A 159 19.90 -10.63 -0.18
C LYS A 159 19.95 -11.66 0.96
N SER A 160 21.17 -11.98 1.39
CA SER A 160 21.43 -13.04 2.38
C SER A 160 21.09 -12.66 3.81
N LYS A 161 20.94 -11.35 4.11
CA LYS A 161 20.64 -10.88 5.47
C LYS A 161 19.14 -10.99 5.79
N LEU A 162 18.28 -10.45 4.93
CA LEU A 162 16.83 -10.48 5.12
C LEU A 162 16.18 -11.72 4.48
N GLY A 163 16.75 -12.19 3.38
CA GLY A 163 16.23 -13.27 2.58
C GLY A 163 15.45 -12.77 1.36
N ALA A 164 15.71 -13.35 0.20
CA ALA A 164 15.00 -13.01 -1.03
C ALA A 164 13.49 -13.31 -0.91
N ASN A 165 13.13 -14.38 -0.20
CA ASN A 165 11.74 -14.75 0.08
C ASN A 165 11.02 -13.69 0.93
N ALA A 166 11.66 -13.12 1.94
CA ALA A 166 11.10 -12.04 2.75
C ALA A 166 10.85 -10.78 1.90
N ILE A 167 11.86 -10.33 1.14
CA ILE A 167 11.78 -9.13 0.30
C ILE A 167 10.72 -9.32 -0.80
N LEU A 168 10.72 -10.44 -1.50
CA LEU A 168 9.76 -10.72 -2.58
C LEU A 168 8.33 -10.83 -2.06
N GLY A 169 8.14 -11.45 -0.88
CA GLY A 169 6.82 -11.56 -0.26
C GLY A 169 6.19 -10.21 0.00
N VAL A 170 6.95 -9.28 0.56
CA VAL A 170 6.50 -7.91 0.83
C VAL A 170 6.25 -7.16 -0.48
N SER A 171 7.18 -7.21 -1.44
CA SER A 171 7.05 -6.52 -2.73
C SER A 171 5.79 -6.92 -3.48
N LEU A 172 5.50 -8.24 -3.57
CA LEU A 172 4.29 -8.76 -4.22
C LEU A 172 3.00 -8.39 -3.45
N ALA A 173 3.03 -8.42 -2.12
CA ALA A 173 1.88 -8.05 -1.30
C ALA A 173 1.54 -6.56 -1.45
N VAL A 174 2.55 -5.68 -1.50
CA VAL A 174 2.39 -4.25 -1.78
C VAL A 174 1.78 -4.01 -3.16
N ALA A 175 2.30 -4.67 -4.20
CA ALA A 175 1.75 -4.54 -5.56
C ALA A 175 0.27 -4.97 -5.63
N ARG A 176 -0.11 -6.04 -4.91
CA ARG A 176 -1.51 -6.49 -4.82
C ARG A 176 -2.40 -5.52 -4.05
N ALA A 177 -1.89 -4.93 -2.97
CA ALA A 177 -2.62 -3.90 -2.23
C ALA A 177 -2.84 -2.64 -3.08
N ALA A 178 -1.85 -2.26 -3.90
CA ALA A 178 -1.99 -1.18 -4.86
C ALA A 178 -3.04 -1.50 -5.95
N ALA A 179 -3.02 -2.72 -6.50
CA ALA A 179 -4.01 -3.17 -7.47
C ALA A 179 -5.43 -3.15 -6.88
N ASP A 180 -5.61 -3.67 -5.67
CA ASP A 180 -6.88 -3.64 -4.94
C ASP A 180 -7.37 -2.20 -4.69
N TYR A 181 -6.46 -1.30 -4.30
CA TYR A 181 -6.77 0.12 -4.11
C TYR A 181 -7.35 0.78 -5.38
N PHE A 182 -6.81 0.43 -6.55
CA PHE A 182 -7.28 0.97 -7.83
C PHE A 182 -8.45 0.17 -8.44
N GLY A 183 -8.84 -0.95 -7.85
CA GLY A 183 -9.84 -1.86 -8.42
C GLY A 183 -9.38 -2.50 -9.73
N LEU A 184 -8.08 -2.75 -9.87
CA LEU A 184 -7.45 -3.32 -11.07
C LEU A 184 -6.87 -4.70 -10.76
N PRO A 185 -6.84 -5.63 -11.73
CA PRO A 185 -6.05 -6.84 -11.58
C PRO A 185 -4.55 -6.52 -11.56
N LEU A 186 -3.77 -7.35 -10.86
CA LEU A 186 -2.31 -7.26 -10.86
C LEU A 186 -1.75 -7.85 -12.16
#